data_381ee48c251ed8d468069275c6f36f46
#
_entry.id   381ee48c251ed8d468069275c6f36f46
#
_cell.length_a   1.000
_cell.length_b   1.000
_cell.length_c   1.000
_cell.angle_alpha   90.00
_cell.angle_beta   90.00
_cell.angle_gamma   90.00
#
_symmetry.space_group_name_H-M   'P 1'
#
loop_
_entity.id
_entity.type
_entity.pdbx_description
1 polymer ?
#
loop_
_entity_poly.entity_id
_entity_poly.type
_entity_poly.pdbx_seq_one_letter_code
_entity_poly.pdbx_strand_id
1 'polypeptide(L)'
;MSKGHSTFLEYRIYRKKFLGTIIVVIVLCLSAFSGVLFFFIRNWINDVQIQSQYRFQQKERQLENIQTWTRSYVEGLYTDTALMEDLKALFGAVNNQDYIAKRRENSLNSDSEIRYVPSDIKKLFLDGRTKICGVTLRSDNGIKALRMTNYDLWVDFECRTIEDVKTIPGFGDIMASSYSVRDPDNMSISMGTMDFWISAADFYEVNDEINASWGIFDADGDMLAHSKMSPQQEAELFQAALRGVQFDWLENTGSRRTFFTKHT
;
A
#
# COMPACT_ATOMS: atom_id res chain seq x y z
N MET A 1 -90.24 -1.53 -17.92
CA MET A 1 -88.87 -1.72 -18.37
C MET A 1 -87.91 -0.79 -17.65
N SER A 2 -87.53 -1.05 -16.39
CA SER A 2 -86.69 -0.11 -15.59
C SER A 2 -85.71 -0.82 -14.66
N LYS A 3 -85.56 -2.12 -14.70
CA LYS A 3 -84.62 -2.85 -13.81
C LYS A 3 -83.16 -3.04 -14.38
N GLY A 4 -82.92 -2.83 -15.68
CA GLY A 4 -81.60 -3.04 -16.29
C GLY A 4 -80.59 -1.91 -16.12
N HIS A 5 -81.06 -0.70 -15.82
CA HIS A 5 -80.17 0.49 -15.71
C HIS A 5 -79.50 0.60 -14.33
N SER A 6 -80.16 0.13 -13.26
CA SER A 6 -79.61 0.18 -11.92
C SER A 6 -78.45 -0.81 -11.74
N THR A 7 -78.61 -2.01 -12.24
CA THR A 7 -77.52 -3.05 -12.16
C THR A 7 -76.29 -2.71 -12.93
N PHE A 8 -76.35 -2.01 -14.05
CA PHE A 8 -75.20 -1.54 -14.83
C PHE A 8 -74.42 -0.41 -14.12
N LEU A 9 -75.13 0.49 -13.48
CA LEU A 9 -74.52 1.58 -12.68
C LEU A 9 -73.83 1.03 -11.44
N GLU A 10 -74.43 0.09 -10.73
CA GLU A 10 -73.84 -0.57 -9.58
C GLU A 10 -72.60 -1.37 -9.96
N TYR A 11 -72.61 -2.12 -11.07
CA TYR A 11 -71.45 -2.83 -11.58
C TYR A 11 -70.27 -1.88 -11.93
N ARG A 12 -70.57 -0.70 -12.48
CA ARG A 12 -69.55 0.32 -12.82
C ARG A 12 -68.92 0.95 -11.59
N ILE A 13 -69.70 1.14 -10.54
CA ILE A 13 -69.24 1.66 -9.24
C ILE A 13 -68.38 0.61 -8.52
N TYR A 14 -68.82 -0.64 -8.49
CA TYR A 14 -68.03 -1.76 -7.91
C TYR A 14 -66.72 -1.95 -8.62
N ARG A 15 -66.70 -1.91 -9.94
CA ARG A 15 -65.48 -2.01 -10.72
C ARG A 15 -64.49 -0.87 -10.45
N LYS A 16 -64.96 0.36 -10.32
CA LYS A 16 -64.10 1.49 -9.94
C LYS A 16 -63.55 1.37 -8.52
N LYS A 17 -64.36 0.97 -7.56
CA LYS A 17 -63.89 0.73 -6.18
C LYS A 17 -62.91 -0.41 -6.12
N PHE A 18 -63.14 -1.50 -6.80
CA PHE A 18 -62.23 -2.65 -6.88
C PHE A 18 -60.88 -2.26 -7.52
N LEU A 19 -60.90 -1.52 -8.62
CA LEU A 19 -59.68 -1.04 -9.28
C LEU A 19 -58.93 -0.06 -8.37
N GLY A 20 -59.62 0.82 -7.67
CA GLY A 20 -59.02 1.73 -6.68
C GLY A 20 -58.35 0.97 -5.53
N THR A 21 -58.96 -0.07 -5.01
CA THR A 21 -58.38 -0.91 -3.95
C THR A 21 -57.11 -1.63 -4.45
N ILE A 22 -57.13 -2.17 -5.67
CA ILE A 22 -55.96 -2.81 -6.25
C ILE A 22 -54.78 -1.82 -6.40
N ILE A 23 -55.05 -0.62 -6.90
CA ILE A 23 -54.03 0.42 -7.03
C ILE A 23 -53.43 0.77 -5.69
N VAL A 24 -54.26 0.95 -4.65
CA VAL A 24 -53.77 1.25 -3.29
C VAL A 24 -52.88 0.11 -2.76
N VAL A 25 -53.30 -1.14 -2.93
CA VAL A 25 -52.50 -2.30 -2.51
C VAL A 25 -51.15 -2.35 -3.26
N ILE A 26 -51.16 -2.12 -4.57
CA ILE A 26 -49.92 -2.10 -5.37
C ILE A 26 -49.00 -0.97 -4.86
N VAL A 27 -49.50 0.22 -4.63
CA VAL A 27 -48.71 1.35 -4.11
C VAL A 27 -48.12 1.02 -2.74
N LEU A 28 -48.89 0.43 -1.84
CA LEU A 28 -48.41 -0.01 -0.52
C LEU A 28 -47.31 -1.09 -0.65
N CYS A 29 -47.50 -2.07 -1.52
CA CYS A 29 -46.48 -3.11 -1.76
C CYS A 29 -45.20 -2.51 -2.34
N LEU A 30 -45.29 -1.60 -3.31
CA LEU A 30 -44.15 -0.94 -3.90
C LEU A 30 -43.41 -0.05 -2.90
N SER A 31 -44.12 0.68 -2.04
CA SER A 31 -43.50 1.51 -0.99
C SER A 31 -42.81 0.67 0.08
N ALA A 32 -43.42 -0.44 0.50
CA ALA A 32 -42.79 -1.39 1.42
C ALA A 32 -41.54 -2.02 0.83
N PHE A 33 -41.62 -2.48 -0.43
CA PHE A 33 -40.48 -3.03 -1.13
C PHE A 33 -39.33 -2.02 -1.30
N SER A 34 -39.67 -0.77 -1.65
CA SER A 34 -38.67 0.30 -1.77
C SER A 34 -38.00 0.62 -0.42
N GLY A 35 -38.78 0.58 0.68
CA GLY A 35 -38.24 0.77 2.03
C GLY A 35 -37.24 -0.35 2.42
N VAL A 36 -37.60 -1.60 2.17
CA VAL A 36 -36.74 -2.75 2.41
C VAL A 36 -35.48 -2.67 1.55
N LEU A 37 -35.62 -2.36 0.26
CA LEU A 37 -34.48 -2.22 -0.66
C LEU A 37 -33.51 -1.11 -0.21
N PHE A 38 -34.06 0.04 0.19
CA PHE A 38 -33.26 1.14 0.72
C PHE A 38 -32.49 0.76 1.98
N PHE A 39 -33.15 0.03 2.91
CA PHE A 39 -32.49 -0.47 4.12
C PHE A 39 -31.35 -1.45 3.80
N PHE A 40 -31.58 -2.39 2.89
CA PHE A 40 -30.53 -3.32 2.43
C PHE A 40 -29.35 -2.61 1.80
N ILE A 41 -29.62 -1.66 0.89
CA ILE A 41 -28.55 -0.89 0.24
C ILE A 41 -27.75 -0.10 1.28
N ARG A 42 -28.41 0.54 2.22
CA ARG A 42 -27.74 1.31 3.28
C ARG A 42 -26.86 0.43 4.16
N ASN A 43 -27.35 -0.72 4.59
CA ASN A 43 -26.56 -1.66 5.39
C ASN A 43 -25.37 -2.21 4.60
N TRP A 44 -25.59 -2.60 3.36
CA TRP A 44 -24.50 -3.08 2.50
C TRP A 44 -23.38 -2.02 2.33
N ILE A 45 -23.75 -0.76 2.17
CA ILE A 45 -22.78 0.34 2.09
C ILE A 45 -21.99 0.48 3.38
N ASN A 46 -22.67 0.47 4.53
CA ASN A 46 -22.01 0.53 5.83
C ASN A 46 -21.04 -0.64 6.02
N ASP A 47 -21.44 -1.86 5.63
CA ASP A 47 -20.58 -3.05 5.75
C ASP A 47 -19.34 -2.93 4.87
N VAL A 48 -19.48 -2.47 3.62
CA VAL A 48 -18.35 -2.23 2.72
C VAL A 48 -17.42 -1.16 3.30
N GLN A 49 -17.98 -0.08 3.87
CA GLN A 49 -17.20 0.98 4.49
C GLN A 49 -16.39 0.47 5.69
N ILE A 50 -17.03 -0.26 6.60
CA ILE A 50 -16.38 -0.84 7.79
C ILE A 50 -15.29 -1.82 7.36
N GLN A 51 -15.55 -2.69 6.39
CA GLN A 51 -14.55 -3.64 5.88
C GLN A 51 -13.36 -2.93 5.24
N SER A 52 -13.60 -1.87 4.47
CA SER A 52 -12.54 -1.07 3.85
C SER A 52 -11.67 -0.39 4.92
N GLN A 53 -12.27 0.27 5.90
CA GLN A 53 -11.55 0.88 7.02
C GLN A 53 -10.71 -0.13 7.79
N TYR A 54 -11.28 -1.31 8.09
CA TYR A 54 -10.55 -2.37 8.78
C TYR A 54 -9.32 -2.84 7.99
N ARG A 55 -9.45 -3.01 6.68
CA ARG A 55 -8.33 -3.41 5.80
C ARG A 55 -7.24 -2.35 5.77
N PHE A 56 -7.60 -1.08 5.68
CA PHE A 56 -6.63 0.00 5.73
C PHE A 56 -5.89 0.04 7.06
N GLN A 57 -6.60 -0.03 8.18
CA GLN A 57 -5.96 -0.10 9.51
C GLN A 57 -5.04 -1.31 9.65
N GLN A 58 -5.39 -2.45 9.05
CA GLN A 58 -4.52 -3.62 9.02
C GLN A 58 -3.24 -3.34 8.23
N LYS A 59 -3.34 -2.67 7.08
CA LYS A 59 -2.18 -2.30 6.25
C LYS A 59 -1.30 -1.25 6.94
N GLU A 60 -1.91 -0.26 7.57
CA GLU A 60 -1.22 0.73 8.39
C GLU A 60 -0.38 0.06 9.49
N ARG A 61 -0.99 -0.82 10.29
CA ARG A 61 -0.28 -1.59 11.32
C ARG A 61 0.83 -2.47 10.72
N GLN A 62 0.61 -3.02 9.54
CA GLN A 62 1.63 -3.82 8.86
C GLN A 62 2.84 -2.94 8.48
N LEU A 63 2.61 -1.72 7.98
CA LEU A 63 3.67 -0.76 7.67
C LEU A 63 4.41 -0.30 8.94
N GLU A 64 3.69 0.02 10.02
CA GLU A 64 4.29 0.35 11.32
C GLU A 64 5.17 -0.80 11.85
N ASN A 65 4.74 -2.04 11.69
CA ASN A 65 5.52 -3.21 12.06
C ASN A 65 6.81 -3.32 11.24
N ILE A 66 6.74 -3.08 9.93
CA ILE A 66 7.92 -3.03 9.05
C ILE A 66 8.88 -1.94 9.50
N GLN A 67 8.38 -0.73 9.79
CA GLN A 67 9.20 0.39 10.27
C GLN A 67 9.85 0.09 11.62
N THR A 68 9.10 -0.47 12.55
CA THR A 68 9.63 -0.85 13.87
C THR A 68 10.73 -1.90 13.74
N TRP A 69 10.51 -2.88 12.89
CA TRP A 69 11.45 -3.96 12.68
C TRP A 69 12.71 -3.51 11.95
N THR A 70 12.60 -2.70 10.90
CA THR A 70 13.76 -2.13 10.18
C THR A 70 14.58 -1.19 11.07
N ARG A 71 13.91 -0.43 11.96
CA ARG A 71 14.58 0.36 12.98
C ARG A 71 15.41 -0.51 13.91
N SER A 72 14.80 -1.55 14.47
CA SER A 72 15.51 -2.49 15.36
C SER A 72 16.67 -3.19 14.66
N TYR A 73 16.52 -3.48 13.38
CA TYR A 73 17.61 -4.02 12.56
C TYR A 73 18.78 -3.03 12.47
N VAL A 74 18.52 -1.78 12.08
CA VAL A 74 19.57 -0.75 11.98
C VAL A 74 20.23 -0.48 13.33
N GLU A 75 19.46 -0.41 14.41
CA GLU A 75 20.01 -0.27 15.76
C GLU A 75 20.87 -1.48 16.15
N GLY A 76 20.47 -2.68 15.74
CA GLY A 76 21.23 -3.91 15.96
C GLY A 76 22.59 -3.91 15.25
N LEU A 77 22.73 -3.26 14.09
CA LEU A 77 24.02 -3.13 13.40
C LEU A 77 25.08 -2.43 14.25
N TYR A 78 24.68 -1.44 15.08
CA TYR A 78 25.61 -0.72 15.97
C TYR A 78 26.12 -1.58 17.13
N THR A 79 25.46 -2.67 17.45
CA THR A 79 25.90 -3.62 18.49
C THR A 79 26.82 -4.70 17.97
N ASP A 80 26.94 -4.85 16.64
CA ASP A 80 27.75 -5.86 15.97
C ASP A 80 28.89 -5.16 15.22
N THR A 81 30.06 -5.14 15.85
CA THR A 81 31.25 -4.47 15.30
C THR A 81 31.63 -5.01 13.93
N ALA A 82 31.55 -6.34 13.71
CA ALA A 82 31.94 -6.96 12.46
C ALA A 82 31.00 -6.57 11.31
N LEU A 83 29.67 -6.51 11.57
CA LEU A 83 28.69 -6.03 10.60
C LEU A 83 28.86 -4.53 10.33
N MET A 84 29.19 -3.74 11.35
CA MET A 84 29.37 -2.30 11.18
C MET A 84 30.64 -1.97 10.38
N GLU A 85 31.73 -2.70 10.57
CA GLU A 85 32.95 -2.56 9.76
C GLU A 85 32.69 -2.94 8.29
N ASP A 86 31.95 -4.02 8.05
CA ASP A 86 31.56 -4.40 6.70
C ASP A 86 30.61 -3.38 6.06
N LEU A 87 29.71 -2.80 6.85
CA LEU A 87 28.82 -1.70 6.43
C LEU A 87 29.62 -0.44 6.04
N LYS A 88 30.63 -0.07 6.84
CA LYS A 88 31.58 1.02 6.49
C LYS A 88 32.27 0.74 5.16
N ALA A 89 32.77 -0.48 4.97
CA ALA A 89 33.41 -0.88 3.72
C ALA A 89 32.46 -0.78 2.53
N LEU A 90 31.21 -1.20 2.71
CA LEU A 90 30.19 -1.16 1.67
C LEU A 90 29.77 0.30 1.33
N PHE A 91 29.56 1.17 2.32
CA PHE A 91 29.29 2.60 2.07
C PHE A 91 30.45 3.30 1.36
N GLY A 92 31.67 2.99 1.76
CA GLY A 92 32.88 3.59 1.18
C GLY A 92 33.29 3.02 -0.19
N ALA A 93 32.73 1.90 -0.62
CA ALA A 93 33.10 1.26 -1.86
C ALA A 93 32.53 2.00 -3.08
N VAL A 94 33.35 2.10 -4.15
CA VAL A 94 32.93 2.68 -5.44
C VAL A 94 32.36 1.61 -6.37
N ASN A 95 32.85 0.38 -6.26
CA ASN A 95 32.39 -0.75 -7.04
C ASN A 95 32.62 -2.07 -6.27
N ASN A 96 32.15 -3.18 -6.85
CA ASN A 96 32.25 -4.49 -6.22
C ASN A 96 33.68 -4.95 -5.95
N GLN A 97 34.65 -4.61 -6.83
CA GLN A 97 36.06 -4.99 -6.63
C GLN A 97 36.69 -4.24 -5.46
N ASP A 98 36.38 -2.95 -5.34
CA ASP A 98 36.79 -2.11 -4.22
C ASP A 98 36.19 -2.60 -2.89
N TYR A 99 34.93 -2.98 -2.92
CA TYR A 99 34.27 -3.58 -1.74
C TYR A 99 34.99 -4.88 -1.31
N ILE A 100 35.26 -5.78 -2.26
CA ILE A 100 35.95 -7.04 -1.96
C ILE A 100 37.37 -6.79 -1.42
N ALA A 101 38.07 -5.78 -1.94
CA ALA A 101 39.41 -5.42 -1.46
C ALA A 101 39.35 -4.93 0.00
N LYS A 102 38.44 -3.99 0.32
CA LYS A 102 38.24 -3.47 1.69
C LYS A 102 37.85 -4.57 2.68
N ARG A 103 37.03 -5.51 2.25
CA ARG A 103 36.65 -6.67 3.07
C ARG A 103 37.84 -7.56 3.39
N ARG A 104 38.71 -7.82 2.40
CA ARG A 104 39.95 -8.63 2.63
C ARG A 104 40.86 -7.93 3.62
N GLU A 105 41.03 -6.61 3.51
CA GLU A 105 41.84 -5.83 4.43
C GLU A 105 41.29 -5.92 5.84
N ASN A 106 39.98 -5.72 6.04
CA ASN A 106 39.32 -5.85 7.35
C ASN A 106 39.47 -7.29 7.90
N SER A 107 39.35 -8.32 7.06
CA SER A 107 39.47 -9.71 7.50
C SER A 107 40.90 -10.09 7.94
N LEU A 108 41.91 -9.45 7.44
CA LEU A 108 43.30 -9.68 7.84
C LEU A 108 43.64 -8.98 9.16
N ASN A 109 42.91 -7.92 9.49
CA ASN A 109 43.15 -7.09 10.66
C ASN A 109 42.23 -7.45 11.86
N SER A 110 41.29 -8.35 11.65
CA SER A 110 40.30 -8.72 12.69
C SER A 110 40.49 -10.16 13.18
N ASP A 111 40.57 -10.33 14.49
CA ASP A 111 40.52 -11.64 15.16
C ASP A 111 39.10 -12.15 15.36
N SER A 112 38.09 -11.39 14.92
CA SER A 112 36.69 -11.71 15.10
C SER A 112 36.07 -12.52 13.95
N GLU A 113 34.96 -13.17 14.20
CA GLU A 113 34.19 -13.87 13.17
C GLU A 113 33.76 -12.89 12.06
N ILE A 114 34.11 -13.23 10.81
CA ILE A 114 33.81 -12.37 9.67
C ILE A 114 32.33 -12.45 9.35
N ARG A 115 31.62 -11.34 9.51
CA ARG A 115 30.20 -11.21 9.15
C ARG A 115 30.05 -10.22 8.01
N TYR A 116 29.05 -10.44 7.17
CA TYR A 116 28.82 -9.65 5.96
C TYR A 116 27.43 -9.09 5.93
N VAL A 117 27.32 -7.78 5.75
CA VAL A 117 26.05 -7.06 5.63
C VAL A 117 25.17 -7.65 4.51
N PRO A 118 25.65 -7.94 3.30
CA PRO A 118 24.83 -8.58 2.28
C PRO A 118 24.25 -9.93 2.73
N SER A 119 25.02 -10.74 3.43
CA SER A 119 24.53 -12.05 3.95
C SER A 119 23.51 -11.88 5.07
N ASP A 120 23.67 -10.84 5.87
CA ASP A 120 22.72 -10.54 6.95
C ASP A 120 21.42 -9.95 6.39
N ILE A 121 21.51 -8.99 5.48
CA ILE A 121 20.38 -8.44 4.73
C ILE A 121 19.60 -9.53 3.99
N LYS A 122 20.27 -10.55 3.46
CA LYS A 122 19.61 -11.70 2.82
C LYS A 122 18.56 -12.33 3.73
N LYS A 123 18.77 -12.38 5.04
CA LYS A 123 17.81 -12.92 6.00
C LYS A 123 16.52 -12.10 6.04
N LEU A 124 16.63 -10.78 5.81
CA LEU A 124 15.49 -9.87 5.77
C LEU A 124 14.56 -10.19 4.59
N PHE A 125 15.14 -10.41 3.42
CA PHE A 125 14.38 -10.77 2.23
C PHE A 125 13.71 -12.14 2.35
N LEU A 126 14.32 -13.06 3.11
CA LEU A 126 13.77 -14.40 3.34
C LEU A 126 12.70 -14.42 4.43
N ASP A 127 12.63 -13.39 5.27
CA ASP A 127 11.55 -13.24 6.23
C ASP A 127 10.29 -12.71 5.55
N GLY A 128 9.41 -13.59 5.12
CA GLY A 128 8.15 -13.25 4.44
C GLY A 128 7.20 -12.34 5.23
N ARG A 129 7.51 -12.05 6.52
CA ARG A 129 6.71 -11.13 7.35
C ARG A 129 6.91 -9.67 6.99
N THR A 130 8.13 -9.32 6.58
CA THR A 130 8.50 -7.92 6.33
C THR A 130 8.17 -7.45 4.93
N LYS A 131 8.02 -8.38 3.98
CA LYS A 131 7.80 -8.09 2.55
C LYS A 131 8.81 -7.09 1.96
N ILE A 132 9.99 -6.96 2.60
CA ILE A 132 11.09 -6.15 2.08
C ILE A 132 11.64 -6.85 0.83
N CYS A 133 11.72 -6.13 -0.27
CA CYS A 133 12.21 -6.64 -1.55
C CYS A 133 13.47 -5.93 -2.03
N GLY A 134 13.87 -4.82 -1.39
CA GLY A 134 15.07 -4.09 -1.71
C GLY A 134 15.60 -3.30 -0.52
N VAL A 135 16.91 -3.07 -0.51
CA VAL A 135 17.57 -2.14 0.42
C VAL A 135 18.53 -1.28 -0.39
N THR A 136 18.51 0.05 -0.18
CA THR A 136 19.52 0.95 -0.73
C THR A 136 20.41 1.54 0.34
N LEU A 137 21.69 1.65 0.03
CA LEU A 137 22.65 2.39 0.82
C LEU A 137 23.06 3.62 0.00
N ARG A 138 22.67 4.80 0.45
CA ARG A 138 23.01 6.08 -0.19
C ARG A 138 24.12 6.77 0.56
N SER A 139 25.18 7.12 -0.15
CA SER A 139 26.32 7.88 0.38
C SER A 139 26.83 8.86 -0.67
N ASP A 140 27.82 9.67 -0.33
CA ASP A 140 28.52 10.55 -1.28
C ASP A 140 29.18 9.76 -2.43
N ASN A 141 29.48 8.46 -2.22
CA ASN A 141 30.02 7.55 -3.23
C ASN A 141 28.93 6.89 -4.11
N GLY A 142 27.73 7.39 -4.11
CA GLY A 142 26.61 6.88 -4.90
C GLY A 142 25.66 5.97 -4.13
N ILE A 143 24.80 5.28 -4.88
CA ILE A 143 23.76 4.41 -4.34
C ILE A 143 24.14 2.95 -4.61
N LYS A 144 24.13 2.12 -3.56
CA LYS A 144 24.27 0.67 -3.67
C LYS A 144 22.89 0.06 -3.47
N ALA A 145 22.41 -0.64 -4.47
CA ALA A 145 21.11 -1.32 -4.42
C ALA A 145 21.31 -2.81 -4.14
N LEU A 146 20.70 -3.29 -3.05
CA LEU A 146 20.76 -4.69 -2.63
C LEU A 146 19.38 -5.32 -2.89
N ARG A 147 19.35 -6.39 -3.67
CA ARG A 147 18.13 -7.12 -4.04
C ARG A 147 18.36 -8.62 -4.11
N MET A 148 17.28 -9.38 -3.96
CA MET A 148 17.29 -10.82 -4.19
C MET A 148 16.92 -11.16 -5.63
N THR A 149 17.68 -12.07 -6.23
CA THR A 149 17.35 -12.66 -7.53
C THR A 149 17.66 -14.16 -7.47
N ASN A 150 16.67 -15.02 -7.73
CA ASN A 150 16.85 -16.48 -7.70
C ASN A 150 17.52 -17.00 -6.42
N TYR A 151 17.12 -16.49 -5.26
CA TYR A 151 17.67 -16.80 -3.93
C TYR A 151 19.09 -16.28 -3.66
N ASP A 152 19.71 -15.57 -4.60
CA ASP A 152 20.98 -14.89 -4.39
C ASP A 152 20.79 -13.39 -4.17
N LEU A 153 21.61 -12.83 -3.27
CA LEU A 153 21.65 -11.39 -3.06
C LEU A 153 22.62 -10.75 -4.04
N TRP A 154 22.14 -9.77 -4.75
CA TRP A 154 22.94 -8.93 -5.65
C TRP A 154 23.12 -7.55 -5.07
N VAL A 155 24.33 -7.01 -5.22
CA VAL A 155 24.65 -5.63 -4.90
C VAL A 155 24.98 -4.91 -6.19
N ASP A 156 24.16 -3.93 -6.54
CA ASP A 156 24.36 -3.10 -7.70
C ASP A 156 25.03 -1.79 -7.26
N PHE A 157 26.15 -1.43 -7.88
CA PHE A 157 26.93 -0.23 -7.59
C PHE A 157 26.78 0.85 -8.67
N GLU A 158 25.98 0.59 -9.71
CA GLU A 158 25.89 1.49 -10.88
C GLU A 158 24.80 2.55 -10.73
N CYS A 159 23.93 2.43 -9.74
CA CYS A 159 22.85 3.38 -9.49
C CYS A 159 23.38 4.74 -9.02
N ARG A 160 22.95 5.80 -9.68
CA ARG A 160 23.30 7.19 -9.31
C ARG A 160 22.15 7.93 -8.67
N THR A 161 20.95 7.59 -9.07
CA THR A 161 19.70 8.23 -8.62
C THR A 161 18.73 7.20 -8.06
N ILE A 162 17.73 7.66 -7.34
CA ILE A 162 16.63 6.79 -6.87
C ILE A 162 15.80 6.28 -8.04
N GLU A 163 15.69 7.05 -9.11
CA GLU A 163 15.01 6.65 -10.33
C GLU A 163 15.71 5.46 -10.98
N ASP A 164 17.05 5.42 -10.99
CA ASP A 164 17.79 4.24 -11.47
C ASP A 164 17.43 3.00 -10.64
N VAL A 165 17.35 3.15 -9.32
CA VAL A 165 16.96 2.06 -8.42
C VAL A 165 15.57 1.52 -8.75
N LYS A 166 14.59 2.39 -8.98
CA LYS A 166 13.22 2.00 -9.34
C LYS A 166 13.13 1.25 -10.67
N THR A 167 14.12 1.41 -11.56
CA THR A 167 14.16 0.66 -12.83
C THR A 167 14.64 -0.78 -12.67
N ILE A 168 15.20 -1.13 -11.50
CA ILE A 168 15.73 -2.48 -11.24
C ILE A 168 14.55 -3.45 -11.08
N PRO A 169 14.46 -4.50 -11.92
CA PRO A 169 13.34 -5.45 -11.84
C PRO A 169 13.24 -6.12 -10.47
N GLY A 170 12.04 -6.07 -9.87
CA GLY A 170 11.74 -6.70 -8.57
C GLY A 170 12.32 -5.97 -7.36
N PHE A 171 12.78 -4.72 -7.52
CA PHE A 171 13.34 -3.94 -6.42
C PHE A 171 12.23 -3.39 -5.52
N GLY A 172 11.20 -2.87 -5.91
CA GLY A 172 10.12 -2.30 -5.10
C GLY A 172 9.85 -0.84 -5.44
N ASP A 173 8.61 -0.43 -5.20
CA ASP A 173 8.08 0.86 -5.64
C ASP A 173 7.94 1.84 -4.47
N ILE A 174 7.86 1.31 -3.23
CA ILE A 174 7.57 2.09 -2.03
C ILE A 174 8.77 2.02 -1.08
N MET A 175 9.29 3.17 -0.69
CA MET A 175 10.25 3.29 0.40
C MET A 175 9.50 3.25 1.73
N ALA A 176 9.55 2.10 2.40
CA ALA A 176 8.83 1.86 3.65
C ALA A 176 9.46 2.59 4.84
N SER A 177 10.80 2.74 4.82
CA SER A 177 11.55 3.45 5.88
C SER A 177 12.92 3.86 5.40
N SER A 178 13.48 4.90 6.01
CA SER A 178 14.80 5.45 5.74
C SER A 178 15.49 5.82 7.06
N TYR A 179 16.74 5.40 7.22
CA TYR A 179 17.52 5.63 8.45
C TYR A 179 18.89 6.19 8.12
N SER A 180 19.25 7.29 8.81
CA SER A 180 20.62 7.80 8.76
C SER A 180 21.56 6.85 9.50
N VAL A 181 22.62 6.42 8.83
CA VAL A 181 23.66 5.58 9.39
C VAL A 181 24.88 6.44 9.69
N ARG A 182 25.34 6.38 10.93
CA ARG A 182 26.47 7.19 11.43
C ARG A 182 27.68 6.31 11.73
N ASP A 183 28.87 6.93 11.68
CA ASP A 183 30.08 6.26 12.07
C ASP A 183 30.06 5.97 13.59
N PRO A 184 30.19 4.71 14.04
CA PRO A 184 30.19 4.37 15.44
C PRO A 184 31.36 4.97 16.21
N ASP A 185 32.50 5.23 15.56
CA ASP A 185 33.67 5.84 16.17
C ASP A 185 33.51 7.36 16.31
N ASN A 186 32.66 7.96 15.48
CA ASN A 186 32.31 9.37 15.55
C ASN A 186 30.87 9.61 15.09
N MET A 187 29.94 9.57 16.01
CA MET A 187 28.50 9.75 15.78
C MET A 187 28.12 11.09 15.13
N SER A 188 29.06 12.05 15.02
CA SER A 188 28.83 13.30 14.30
C SER A 188 29.00 13.13 12.78
N ILE A 189 29.65 12.06 12.34
CA ILE A 189 29.88 11.78 10.92
C ILE A 189 28.76 10.88 10.41
N SER A 190 28.02 11.35 9.39
CA SER A 190 27.07 10.51 8.65
C SER A 190 27.82 9.72 7.59
N MET A 191 27.63 8.39 7.56
CA MET A 191 28.09 7.53 6.48
C MET A 191 27.13 7.57 5.29
N GLY A 192 25.87 7.89 5.55
CA GLY A 192 24.81 7.90 4.53
C GLY A 192 23.46 7.49 5.10
N THR A 193 22.60 7.00 4.23
CA THR A 193 21.26 6.48 4.60
C THR A 193 21.07 5.06 4.13
N MET A 194 20.32 4.29 4.90
CA MET A 194 19.83 2.96 4.56
C MET A 194 18.31 3.02 4.39
N ASP A 195 17.84 2.73 3.18
CA ASP A 195 16.42 2.77 2.85
C ASP A 195 15.91 1.36 2.57
N PHE A 196 14.72 1.04 3.09
CA PHE A 196 14.07 -0.25 2.93
C PHE A 196 12.88 -0.12 2.00
N TRP A 197 12.80 -1.01 1.02
CA TRP A 197 11.82 -0.95 -0.06
C TRP A 197 10.89 -2.17 -0.03
N ILE A 198 9.62 -1.91 -0.30
CA ILE A 198 8.58 -2.93 -0.45
C ILE A 198 7.92 -2.79 -1.82
N SER A 199 7.38 -3.89 -2.33
CA SER A 199 6.54 -3.86 -3.53
C SER A 199 5.12 -3.45 -3.16
N ALA A 200 4.60 -2.44 -3.83
CA ALA A 200 3.21 -2.03 -3.69
C ALA A 200 2.24 -3.18 -4.02
N ALA A 201 2.52 -3.92 -5.08
CA ALA A 201 1.70 -5.04 -5.51
C ALA A 201 1.64 -6.14 -4.43
N ASP A 202 2.78 -6.50 -3.84
CA ASP A 202 2.85 -7.52 -2.80
C ASP A 202 2.29 -7.03 -1.46
N PHE A 203 2.46 -5.75 -1.16
CA PHE A 203 1.95 -5.14 0.06
C PHE A 203 0.43 -5.03 0.05
N TYR A 204 -0.13 -4.63 -1.09
CA TYR A 204 -1.57 -4.48 -1.28
C TYR A 204 -2.19 -5.70 -1.95
N GLU A 205 -1.66 -6.94 -1.73
CA GLU A 205 -2.31 -8.15 -2.24
C GLU A 205 -3.84 -7.96 -2.31
N VAL A 206 -4.30 -7.54 -3.48
CA VAL A 206 -5.71 -7.36 -3.74
C VAL A 206 -6.21 -8.77 -4.02
N ASN A 207 -6.89 -9.36 -3.06
CA ASN A 207 -7.78 -10.45 -3.40
C ASN A 207 -8.74 -9.93 -4.47
N ASP A 208 -8.69 -10.49 -5.66
CA ASP A 208 -9.53 -10.14 -6.84
C ASP A 208 -11.04 -10.17 -6.56
N GLU A 209 -11.45 -10.61 -5.37
CA GLU A 209 -12.83 -10.67 -4.92
C GLU A 209 -13.49 -9.30 -4.70
N ILE A 210 -12.70 -8.21 -4.67
CA ILE A 210 -13.28 -6.88 -4.54
C ILE A 210 -12.87 -6.06 -5.77
N ASN A 211 -13.84 -5.72 -6.61
CA ASN A 211 -13.74 -4.74 -7.69
C ASN A 211 -13.48 -3.32 -7.13
N ALA A 212 -12.46 -3.17 -6.29
CA ALA A 212 -12.03 -1.89 -5.76
C ALA A 212 -10.76 -1.45 -6.47
N SER A 213 -10.76 -0.24 -7.00
CA SER A 213 -9.56 0.44 -7.48
C SER A 213 -8.89 1.14 -6.30
N TRP A 214 -7.57 1.04 -6.21
CA TRP A 214 -6.78 1.71 -5.19
C TRP A 214 -5.58 2.43 -5.81
N GLY A 215 -5.12 3.48 -5.17
CA GLY A 215 -3.90 4.20 -5.52
C GLY A 215 -3.18 4.65 -4.25
N ILE A 216 -1.86 4.72 -4.33
CA ILE A 216 -0.97 5.20 -3.28
C ILE A 216 -0.29 6.45 -3.83
N PHE A 217 -0.30 7.48 -3.04
CA PHE A 217 0.31 8.77 -3.37
C PHE A 217 1.33 9.13 -2.30
N ASP A 218 2.39 9.81 -2.68
CA ASP A 218 3.32 10.40 -1.72
C ASP A 218 2.75 11.71 -1.13
N ALA A 219 3.55 12.37 -0.28
CA ALA A 219 3.16 13.63 0.35
C ALA A 219 3.01 14.78 -0.66
N ASP A 220 3.68 14.71 -1.79
CA ASP A 220 3.66 15.70 -2.87
C ASP A 220 2.50 15.46 -3.84
N GLY A 221 1.80 14.33 -3.69
CA GLY A 221 0.65 13.94 -4.49
C GLY A 221 1.01 13.12 -5.73
N ASP A 222 2.26 12.70 -5.87
CA ASP A 222 2.69 11.82 -6.95
C ASP A 222 2.23 10.40 -6.71
N MET A 223 1.68 9.76 -7.74
CA MET A 223 1.16 8.39 -7.64
C MET A 223 2.31 7.39 -7.67
N LEU A 224 2.54 6.74 -6.53
CA LEU A 224 3.59 5.72 -6.37
C LEU A 224 3.18 4.37 -6.94
N ALA A 225 1.92 3.98 -6.74
CA ALA A 225 1.39 2.71 -7.21
C ALA A 225 -0.13 2.72 -7.29
N HIS A 226 -0.70 1.89 -8.15
CA HIS A 226 -2.16 1.76 -8.29
C HIS A 226 -2.57 0.37 -8.79
N SER A 227 -3.81 -0.01 -8.52
CA SER A 227 -4.45 -1.17 -9.16
C SER A 227 -4.70 -0.87 -10.65
N LYS A 228 -5.03 -1.90 -11.44
CA LYS A 228 -5.48 -1.69 -12.82
C LYS A 228 -6.69 -0.75 -12.83
N MET A 229 -6.48 0.46 -13.32
CA MET A 229 -7.50 1.50 -13.44
C MET A 229 -7.59 1.96 -14.90
N SER A 230 -8.76 2.49 -15.27
CA SER A 230 -8.86 3.25 -16.52
C SER A 230 -8.20 4.64 -16.33
N PRO A 231 -7.69 5.29 -17.40
CA PRO A 231 -7.10 6.62 -17.30
C PRO A 231 -8.04 7.67 -16.67
N GLN A 232 -9.34 7.47 -16.79
CA GLN A 232 -10.34 8.35 -16.20
C GLN A 232 -10.41 8.17 -14.67
N GLN A 233 -10.32 6.92 -14.19
CA GLN A 233 -10.29 6.60 -12.75
C GLN A 233 -9.02 7.12 -12.10
N GLU A 234 -7.89 6.99 -12.80
CA GLU A 234 -6.60 7.50 -12.37
C GLU A 234 -6.66 9.03 -12.20
N ALA A 235 -7.20 9.75 -13.19
CA ALA A 235 -7.37 11.19 -13.10
C ALA A 235 -8.32 11.63 -11.97
N GLU A 236 -9.41 10.90 -11.73
CA GLU A 236 -10.36 11.17 -10.64
C GLU A 236 -9.69 10.96 -9.27
N LEU A 237 -8.92 9.88 -9.08
CA LEU A 237 -8.16 9.61 -7.85
C LEU A 237 -7.08 10.66 -7.61
N PHE A 238 -6.33 11.02 -8.66
CA PHE A 238 -5.33 12.07 -8.59
C PHE A 238 -5.92 13.42 -8.17
N GLN A 239 -7.03 13.83 -8.78
CA GLN A 239 -7.73 15.06 -8.41
C GLN A 239 -8.25 15.02 -6.96
N ALA A 240 -8.67 13.88 -6.49
CA ALA A 240 -9.12 13.70 -5.11
C ALA A 240 -7.94 13.78 -4.13
N ALA A 241 -6.79 13.17 -4.44
CA ALA A 241 -5.57 13.26 -3.64
C ALA A 241 -5.06 14.70 -3.52
N LEU A 242 -5.03 15.45 -4.64
CA LEU A 242 -4.62 16.85 -4.68
C LEU A 242 -5.52 17.78 -3.83
N ARG A 243 -6.81 17.47 -3.71
CA ARG A 243 -7.73 18.26 -2.89
C ARG A 243 -7.47 18.16 -1.39
N GLY A 244 -6.48 17.37 -0.97
CA GLY A 244 -6.11 17.21 0.43
C GLY A 244 -7.26 16.72 1.29
N VAL A 245 -8.06 15.80 0.76
CA VAL A 245 -9.26 15.28 1.43
C VAL A 245 -8.86 14.67 2.76
N GLN A 246 -9.19 15.36 3.82
CA GLN A 246 -9.17 14.80 5.16
C GLN A 246 -10.26 13.72 5.23
N PHE A 247 -9.86 12.53 5.67
CA PHE A 247 -10.72 11.36 5.64
C PHE A 247 -11.87 11.45 6.59
N ASP A 248 -13.01 11.09 6.11
CA ASP A 248 -14.16 10.44 6.77
C ASP A 248 -15.43 10.49 5.93
N TRP A 249 -15.35 10.72 4.62
CA TRP A 249 -16.57 10.81 3.84
C TRP A 249 -16.50 10.11 2.49
N LEU A 250 -17.67 9.75 2.03
CA LEU A 250 -17.94 9.06 0.80
C LEU A 250 -18.25 10.10 -0.28
N GLU A 251 -17.37 10.31 -1.25
CA GLU A 251 -17.70 11.10 -2.42
C GLU A 251 -18.48 10.25 -3.42
N ASN A 252 -19.68 10.69 -3.73
CA ASN A 252 -20.54 10.03 -4.71
C ASN A 252 -20.40 10.73 -6.05
N THR A 253 -19.50 10.25 -6.89
CA THR A 253 -19.35 10.71 -8.27
C THR A 253 -20.17 9.80 -9.19
N GLY A 254 -21.45 10.09 -9.33
CA GLY A 254 -22.34 9.31 -10.20
C GLY A 254 -22.58 7.88 -9.71
N SER A 255 -22.24 6.88 -10.52
CA SER A 255 -22.44 5.45 -10.17
C SER A 255 -21.30 4.83 -9.36
N ARG A 256 -20.28 5.59 -8.97
CA ARG A 256 -19.09 5.11 -8.26
C ARG A 256 -18.93 5.81 -6.92
N ARG A 257 -18.42 5.05 -5.95
CA ARG A 257 -18.11 5.53 -4.61
C ARG A 257 -16.63 5.37 -4.37
N THR A 258 -15.98 6.43 -3.95
CA THR A 258 -14.54 6.44 -3.71
C THR A 258 -14.29 6.69 -2.22
N PHE A 259 -13.46 5.85 -1.61
CA PHE A 259 -13.03 5.99 -0.22
C PHE A 259 -11.57 6.40 -0.22
N PHE A 260 -11.24 7.33 0.64
CA PHE A 260 -9.87 7.78 0.82
C PHE A 260 -9.42 7.51 2.24
N THR A 261 -8.15 7.17 2.45
CA THR A 261 -7.51 7.19 3.76
C THR A 261 -6.17 7.91 3.63
N LYS A 262 -5.79 8.68 4.63
CA LYS A 262 -4.50 9.37 4.70
C LYS A 262 -3.68 8.75 5.82
N HIS A 263 -2.46 8.35 5.52
CA HIS A 263 -1.47 8.00 6.53
C HIS A 263 -0.65 9.26 6.86
N THR A 264 -0.56 9.61 8.13
CA THR A 264 0.26 10.74 8.63
C THR A 264 1.57 10.23 9.20
#